data_2cf0fe1d669de893990a4a6fd52d5089
#
_entry.id   2cf0fe1d669de893990a4a6fd52d5089
#
_cell.length_a   1.000
_cell.length_b   1.000
_cell.length_c   1.000
_cell.angle_alpha   90.00
_cell.angle_beta   90.00
_cell.angle_gamma   90.00
#
_symmetry.space_group_name_H-M   'P 1'
#
loop_
_entity.id
_entity.type
_entity.pdbx_description
1 polymer ?
#
loop_
_entity_poly.entity_id
_entity_poly.type
_entity_poly.pdbx_seq_one_letter_code
_entity_poly.pdbx_strand_id
1 'polypeptide(L)'
;GQYASRRASCEQAAALLGVDTLRQIDDLGAAIAMMPDATTAARVRHVVTEIQRVQDFVALMDAGRVLDVGPLMNESHESLRDDYEVSCAELDVAVAAARSAGALGARMTGGGFGGSAIALVREVDGAAVQDAVRAQYREHGFTAPKIHGVTPGRSGARVS
;
A
#
# COMPACT_ATOMS: atom_id res chain seq x y z
N GLY A 1 -9.92 -3.86 -18.03
CA GLY A 1 -9.17 -2.75 -17.42
C GLY A 1 -7.96 -3.24 -16.64
N GLN A 2 -7.09 -2.35 -16.21
CA GLN A 2 -5.80 -2.65 -15.57
C GLN A 2 -5.97 -3.51 -14.29
N TYR A 3 -7.00 -3.26 -13.50
CA TYR A 3 -7.31 -4.07 -12.31
C TYR A 3 -7.62 -5.53 -12.66
N ALA A 4 -8.41 -5.76 -13.71
CA ALA A 4 -8.71 -7.11 -14.17
C ALA A 4 -7.46 -7.86 -14.64
N SER A 5 -6.49 -7.15 -15.24
CA SER A 5 -5.20 -7.71 -15.64
C SER A 5 -4.39 -8.18 -14.40
N ARG A 6 -4.37 -7.40 -13.31
CA ARG A 6 -3.66 -7.80 -12.08
C ARG A 6 -4.28 -9.05 -11.46
N ARG A 7 -5.61 -9.09 -11.41
CA ARG A 7 -6.34 -10.26 -10.94
C ARG A 7 -6.04 -11.50 -11.78
N ALA A 8 -6.10 -11.40 -13.10
CA ALA A 8 -5.78 -12.51 -14.01
C ALA A 8 -4.35 -13.03 -13.81
N SER A 9 -3.36 -12.15 -13.59
CA SER A 9 -1.99 -12.55 -13.29
C SER A 9 -1.90 -13.37 -11.99
N CYS A 10 -2.64 -13.00 -10.95
CA CYS A 10 -2.67 -13.74 -9.69
C CYS A 10 -3.36 -15.10 -9.84
N GLU A 11 -4.45 -15.17 -10.61
CA GLU A 11 -5.17 -16.42 -10.91
C GLU A 11 -4.28 -17.38 -11.71
N GLN A 12 -3.55 -16.87 -12.70
CA GLN A 12 -2.58 -17.64 -13.48
C GLN A 12 -1.45 -18.17 -12.60
N ALA A 13 -0.89 -17.33 -11.72
CA ALA A 13 0.17 -17.75 -10.79
C ALA A 13 -0.33 -18.84 -9.83
N ALA A 14 -1.52 -18.72 -9.27
CA ALA A 14 -2.12 -19.73 -8.42
C ALA A 14 -2.28 -21.08 -9.15
N ALA A 15 -2.75 -21.05 -10.39
CA ALA A 15 -2.89 -22.25 -11.23
C ALA A 15 -1.52 -22.91 -11.48
N LEU A 16 -0.46 -22.14 -11.77
CA LEU A 16 0.90 -22.67 -11.97
C LEU A 16 1.46 -23.32 -10.70
N LEU A 17 1.11 -22.80 -9.54
CA LEU A 17 1.52 -23.30 -8.23
C LEU A 17 0.65 -24.47 -7.72
N GLY A 18 -0.45 -24.80 -8.42
CA GLY A 18 -1.37 -25.86 -8.04
C GLY A 18 -2.17 -25.55 -6.76
N VAL A 19 -2.44 -24.26 -6.49
CA VAL A 19 -3.22 -23.79 -5.34
C VAL A 19 -4.48 -23.05 -5.79
N ASP A 20 -5.50 -23.01 -4.93
CA ASP A 20 -6.72 -22.27 -5.22
C ASP A 20 -6.51 -20.76 -5.14
N THR A 21 -5.65 -20.33 -4.23
CA THR A 21 -5.32 -18.91 -4.01
C THR A 21 -3.88 -18.74 -3.55
N LEU A 22 -3.25 -17.60 -3.87
CA LEU A 22 -1.90 -17.27 -3.40
C LEU A 22 -1.79 -17.12 -1.87
N ARG A 23 -2.91 -17.11 -1.15
CA ARG A 23 -2.95 -17.15 0.32
C ARG A 23 -2.43 -18.47 0.90
N GLN A 24 -2.41 -19.55 0.10
CA GLN A 24 -1.95 -20.88 0.51
C GLN A 24 -0.45 -21.08 0.33
N ILE A 25 0.28 -20.04 -0.08
CA ILE A 25 1.72 -20.10 -0.29
C ILE A 25 2.45 -19.87 1.04
N ASP A 26 3.17 -20.90 1.50
CA ASP A 26 4.00 -20.87 2.70
C ASP A 26 5.47 -20.56 2.39
N ASP A 27 5.98 -21.01 1.23
CA ASP A 27 7.35 -20.76 0.76
C ASP A 27 7.34 -19.81 -0.44
N LEU A 28 7.53 -18.52 -0.17
CA LEU A 28 7.60 -17.49 -1.20
C LEU A 28 8.79 -17.71 -2.16
N GLY A 29 9.92 -18.16 -1.65
CA GLY A 29 11.11 -18.38 -2.47
C GLY A 29 10.88 -19.47 -3.52
N ALA A 30 10.36 -20.61 -3.10
CA ALA A 30 9.99 -21.70 -4.01
C ALA A 30 8.91 -21.26 -5.01
N ALA A 31 7.89 -20.53 -4.55
CA ALA A 31 6.82 -20.04 -5.42
C ALA A 31 7.36 -19.10 -6.51
N ILE A 32 8.21 -18.13 -6.17
CA ILE A 32 8.83 -17.20 -7.11
C ILE A 32 9.68 -17.94 -8.15
N ALA A 33 10.45 -18.95 -7.73
CA ALA A 33 11.31 -19.74 -8.62
C ALA A 33 10.54 -20.53 -9.69
N MET A 34 9.26 -20.81 -9.47
CA MET A 34 8.36 -21.48 -10.41
C MET A 34 7.70 -20.54 -11.42
N MET A 35 7.82 -19.23 -11.26
CA MET A 35 7.14 -18.28 -12.13
C MET A 35 7.83 -18.17 -13.50
N PRO A 36 7.05 -18.06 -14.59
CA PRO A 36 7.61 -18.05 -15.95
C PRO A 36 8.34 -16.75 -16.29
N ASP A 37 8.11 -15.68 -15.57
CA ASP A 37 8.69 -14.36 -15.82
C ASP A 37 8.74 -13.51 -14.56
N ALA A 38 9.55 -12.44 -14.61
CA ALA A 38 9.78 -11.55 -13.50
C ALA A 38 8.49 -10.78 -13.07
N THR A 39 7.61 -10.47 -14.02
CA THR A 39 6.35 -9.77 -13.74
C THR A 39 5.43 -10.65 -12.91
N THR A 40 5.22 -11.89 -13.31
CA THR A 40 4.39 -12.85 -12.56
C THR A 40 4.99 -13.12 -11.18
N ALA A 41 6.33 -13.27 -11.09
CA ALA A 41 7.04 -13.41 -9.82
C ALA A 41 6.82 -12.19 -8.88
N ALA A 42 6.86 -10.96 -9.42
CA ALA A 42 6.57 -9.75 -8.66
C ALA A 42 5.13 -9.72 -8.14
N ARG A 43 4.14 -10.14 -8.94
CA ARG A 43 2.72 -10.25 -8.48
C ARG A 43 2.58 -11.24 -7.32
N VAL A 44 3.21 -12.41 -7.42
CA VAL A 44 3.23 -13.40 -6.32
C VAL A 44 3.87 -12.81 -5.07
N ARG A 45 5.03 -12.16 -5.21
CA ARG A 45 5.73 -11.51 -4.10
C ARG A 45 4.82 -10.50 -3.42
N HIS A 46 4.21 -9.60 -4.19
CA HIS A 46 3.29 -8.60 -3.64
C HIS A 46 2.19 -9.26 -2.80
N VAL A 47 1.46 -10.21 -3.37
CA VAL A 47 0.29 -10.78 -2.68
C VAL A 47 0.71 -11.49 -1.39
N VAL A 48 1.75 -12.32 -1.44
CA VAL A 48 2.19 -13.10 -0.26
C VAL A 48 2.74 -12.18 0.83
N THR A 49 3.59 -11.21 0.47
CA THR A 49 4.13 -10.27 1.47
C THR A 49 3.08 -9.31 2.00
N GLU A 50 2.08 -8.91 1.20
CA GLU A 50 1.00 -8.04 1.67
C GLU A 50 0.09 -8.77 2.67
N ILE A 51 -0.16 -10.07 2.50
CA ILE A 51 -0.89 -10.88 3.48
C ILE A 51 -0.16 -10.88 4.82
N GLN A 52 1.16 -11.09 4.81
CA GLN A 52 1.97 -11.04 6.04
C GLN A 52 1.94 -9.64 6.67
N ARG A 53 2.10 -8.58 5.88
CA ARG A 53 2.03 -7.19 6.38
C ARG A 53 0.70 -6.87 7.06
N VAL A 54 -0.43 -7.40 6.55
CA VAL A 54 -1.73 -7.24 7.22
C VAL A 54 -1.74 -7.91 8.59
N GLN A 55 -1.17 -9.11 8.71
CA GLN A 55 -1.09 -9.82 10.00
C GLN A 55 -0.21 -9.06 11.00
N ASP A 56 0.95 -8.58 10.56
CA ASP A 56 1.87 -7.80 11.38
C ASP A 56 1.24 -6.46 11.80
N PHE A 57 0.50 -5.81 10.90
CA PHE A 57 -0.24 -4.59 11.19
C PHE A 57 -1.28 -4.83 12.29
N VAL A 58 -2.08 -5.89 12.17
CA VAL A 58 -3.08 -6.26 13.18
C VAL A 58 -2.41 -6.53 14.53
N ALA A 59 -1.31 -7.30 14.54
CA ALA A 59 -0.57 -7.60 15.77
C ALA A 59 -0.03 -6.33 16.46
N LEU A 60 0.47 -5.36 15.70
CA LEU A 60 0.90 -4.06 16.25
C LEU A 60 -0.28 -3.25 16.81
N MET A 61 -1.42 -3.25 16.11
CA MET A 61 -2.61 -2.56 16.57
C MET A 61 -3.17 -3.17 17.86
N ASP A 62 -3.23 -4.49 17.95
CA ASP A 62 -3.69 -5.22 19.15
C ASP A 62 -2.75 -5.00 20.34
N ALA A 63 -1.46 -4.82 20.09
CA ALA A 63 -0.47 -4.47 21.10
C ALA A 63 -0.47 -2.98 21.51
N GLY A 64 -1.35 -2.14 20.92
CA GLY A 64 -1.39 -0.70 21.14
C GLY A 64 -0.22 0.08 20.53
N ARG A 65 0.56 -0.54 19.64
CA ARG A 65 1.76 0.01 19.01
C ARG A 65 1.44 0.75 17.70
N VAL A 66 0.45 1.64 17.74
CA VAL A 66 -0.08 2.34 16.55
C VAL A 66 0.99 3.12 15.79
N LEU A 67 1.97 3.69 16.48
CA LEU A 67 3.03 4.47 15.82
C LEU A 67 4.03 3.59 15.04
N ASP A 68 4.10 2.32 15.37
CA ASP A 68 5.04 1.37 14.77
C ASP A 68 4.51 0.74 13.46
N VAL A 69 3.28 1.03 13.06
CA VAL A 69 2.73 0.53 11.78
C VAL A 69 3.25 1.32 10.56
N GLY A 70 3.89 2.47 10.79
CA GLY A 70 4.40 3.32 9.71
C GLY A 70 5.31 2.60 8.71
N PRO A 71 6.33 1.85 9.14
CA PRO A 71 7.18 1.06 8.24
C PRO A 71 6.38 0.09 7.35
N LEU A 72 5.39 -0.61 7.91
CA LEU A 72 4.54 -1.54 7.14
C LEU A 72 3.74 -0.81 6.05
N MET A 73 3.27 0.41 6.32
CA MET A 73 2.61 1.25 5.32
C MET A 73 3.57 1.60 4.18
N ASN A 74 4.80 1.97 4.51
CA ASN A 74 5.82 2.33 3.53
C ASN A 74 6.18 1.14 2.63
N GLU A 75 6.47 -0.02 3.21
CA GLU A 75 6.76 -1.26 2.49
C GLU A 75 5.59 -1.69 1.59
N SER A 76 4.36 -1.54 2.09
CA SER A 76 3.17 -1.81 1.30
C SER A 76 3.08 -0.90 0.07
N HIS A 77 3.39 0.40 0.21
CA HIS A 77 3.41 1.32 -0.94
C HIS A 77 4.49 0.94 -1.96
N GLU A 78 5.68 0.63 -1.50
CA GLU A 78 6.79 0.20 -2.35
C GLU A 78 6.40 -1.07 -3.14
N SER A 79 5.81 -2.05 -2.49
CA SER A 79 5.33 -3.27 -3.16
C SER A 79 4.16 -3.00 -4.12
N LEU A 80 3.23 -2.10 -3.79
CA LEU A 80 2.15 -1.67 -4.69
C LEU A 80 2.68 -0.95 -5.93
N ARG A 81 3.75 -0.17 -5.78
CA ARG A 81 4.40 0.55 -6.89
C ARG A 81 5.23 -0.38 -7.75
N ASP A 82 6.13 -1.16 -7.14
CA ASP A 82 7.22 -1.87 -7.83
C ASP A 82 6.83 -3.32 -8.18
N ASP A 83 6.13 -4.03 -7.30
CA ASP A 83 5.75 -5.43 -7.50
C ASP A 83 4.36 -5.57 -8.15
N TYR A 84 3.39 -4.78 -7.72
CA TYR A 84 2.02 -4.88 -8.23
C TYR A 84 1.74 -3.89 -9.36
N GLU A 85 2.52 -2.81 -9.44
CA GLU A 85 2.45 -1.74 -10.45
C GLU A 85 1.05 -1.15 -10.59
N VAL A 86 0.48 -0.74 -9.47
CA VAL A 86 -0.84 -0.10 -9.41
C VAL A 86 -0.77 1.35 -8.94
N SER A 87 0.42 1.86 -8.64
CA SER A 87 0.61 3.27 -8.30
C SER A 87 0.65 4.17 -9.54
N CYS A 88 0.78 5.45 -9.33
CA CYS A 88 1.01 6.47 -10.35
C CYS A 88 1.89 7.58 -9.79
N ALA A 89 2.43 8.43 -10.66
CA ALA A 89 3.38 9.47 -10.28
C ALA A 89 2.84 10.41 -9.20
N GLU A 90 1.57 10.80 -9.27
CA GLU A 90 0.94 11.66 -8.28
C GLU A 90 0.88 11.01 -6.89
N LEU A 91 0.57 9.72 -6.83
CA LEU A 91 0.53 8.97 -5.57
C LEU A 91 1.93 8.78 -4.99
N ASP A 92 2.90 8.47 -5.84
CA ASP A 92 4.29 8.28 -5.42
C ASP A 92 4.88 9.57 -4.87
N VAL A 93 4.62 10.70 -5.53
CA VAL A 93 5.04 12.03 -5.06
C VAL A 93 4.35 12.39 -3.76
N ALA A 94 3.04 12.12 -3.61
CA ALA A 94 2.32 12.38 -2.36
C ALA A 94 2.93 11.60 -1.20
N VAL A 95 3.18 10.31 -1.39
CA VAL A 95 3.77 9.43 -0.36
C VAL A 95 5.18 9.85 -0.01
N ALA A 96 6.03 10.12 -1.02
CA ALA A 96 7.40 10.56 -0.80
C ALA A 96 7.46 11.89 -0.04
N ALA A 97 6.64 12.88 -0.43
CA ALA A 97 6.54 14.18 0.22
C ALA A 97 6.08 14.05 1.67
N ALA A 98 5.05 13.23 1.92
CA ALA A 98 4.54 13.01 3.27
C ALA A 98 5.60 12.38 4.19
N ARG A 99 6.30 11.34 3.72
CA ARG A 99 7.40 10.67 4.45
C ARG A 99 8.54 11.65 4.75
N SER A 100 8.97 12.43 3.76
CA SER A 100 10.05 13.40 3.91
C SER A 100 9.72 14.53 4.89
N ALA A 101 8.43 14.85 5.06
CA ALA A 101 7.94 15.86 5.99
C ALA A 101 7.59 15.31 7.38
N GLY A 102 7.90 14.06 7.67
CA GLY A 102 7.77 13.48 9.01
C GLY A 102 6.54 12.59 9.22
N ALA A 103 5.84 12.18 8.16
CA ALA A 103 4.83 11.13 8.29
C ALA A 103 5.52 9.83 8.76
N LEU A 104 4.91 9.16 9.74
CA LEU A 104 5.39 7.88 10.28
C LEU A 104 5.33 6.78 9.22
N GLY A 105 4.34 6.84 8.36
CA GLY A 105 4.18 5.99 7.20
C GLY A 105 3.15 6.57 6.24
N ALA A 106 3.28 6.22 4.96
CA ALA A 106 2.34 6.62 3.93
C ALA A 106 2.24 5.58 2.82
N ARG A 107 1.06 5.43 2.24
CA ARG A 107 0.81 4.53 1.11
C ARG A 107 -0.38 4.99 0.27
N MET A 108 -0.40 4.55 -0.96
CA MET A 108 -1.62 4.61 -1.75
C MET A 108 -2.72 3.73 -1.16
N THR A 109 -3.98 4.02 -1.46
CA THR A 109 -5.13 3.21 -1.07
C THR A 109 -6.17 3.16 -2.18
N GLY A 110 -7.02 2.13 -2.14
CA GLY A 110 -8.00 1.87 -3.19
C GLY A 110 -7.48 0.98 -4.31
N GLY A 111 -8.11 1.03 -5.47
CA GLY A 111 -7.80 0.17 -6.61
C GLY A 111 -6.54 0.52 -7.37
N GLY A 112 -5.90 1.63 -7.09
CA GLY A 112 -4.71 2.10 -7.79
C GLY A 112 -5.02 2.91 -9.05
N PHE A 113 -3.96 3.16 -9.85
CA PHE A 113 -4.01 3.92 -11.11
C PHE A 113 -4.50 5.37 -10.96
N GLY A 114 -4.27 5.96 -9.80
CA GLY A 114 -4.80 7.22 -9.31
C GLY A 114 -5.56 7.03 -8.01
N GLY A 115 -6.36 8.04 -7.61
CA GLY A 115 -7.21 7.94 -6.43
C GLY A 115 -6.59 8.61 -5.20
N SER A 116 -6.32 7.86 -4.15
CA SER A 116 -5.97 8.43 -2.85
C SER A 116 -4.71 7.82 -2.25
N ALA A 117 -4.03 8.61 -1.44
CA ALA A 117 -3.00 8.13 -0.51
C ALA A 117 -3.43 8.45 0.92
N ILE A 118 -2.96 7.66 1.87
CA ILE A 118 -3.10 7.90 3.30
C ILE A 118 -1.73 8.06 3.93
N ALA A 119 -1.63 8.92 4.92
CA ALA A 119 -0.42 9.11 5.71
C ALA A 119 -0.77 9.08 7.20
N LEU A 120 -0.02 8.31 7.96
CA LEU A 120 -0.06 8.33 9.42
C LEU A 120 0.88 9.42 9.90
N VAL A 121 0.34 10.40 10.61
CA VAL A 121 1.09 11.56 11.09
C VAL A 121 0.76 11.82 12.56
N ARG A 122 1.71 12.39 13.31
CA ARG A 122 1.37 12.98 14.59
C ARG A 122 0.59 14.28 14.33
N GLU A 123 -0.34 14.61 15.18
CA GLU A 123 -1.17 15.80 15.00
C GLU A 123 -0.34 17.07 14.81
N VAL A 124 0.76 17.20 15.55
CA VAL A 124 1.68 18.35 15.48
C VAL A 124 2.37 18.50 14.12
N ASP A 125 2.56 17.41 13.38
CA ASP A 125 3.26 17.38 12.10
C ASP A 125 2.28 17.52 10.91
N GLY A 126 0.97 17.45 11.16
CA GLY A 126 -0.06 17.39 10.13
C GLY A 126 -0.04 18.54 9.14
N ALA A 127 0.17 19.77 9.61
CA ALA A 127 0.23 20.96 8.75
C ALA A 127 1.48 20.91 7.85
N ALA A 128 2.64 20.60 8.41
CA ALA A 128 3.89 20.54 7.66
C ALA A 128 3.84 19.47 6.55
N VAL A 129 3.26 18.29 6.86
CA VAL A 129 3.08 17.21 5.87
C VAL A 129 2.14 17.65 4.74
N GLN A 130 1.02 18.30 5.06
CA GLN A 130 0.10 18.81 4.04
C GLN A 130 0.76 19.84 3.12
N ASP A 131 1.52 20.76 3.67
CA ASP A 131 2.20 21.82 2.92
C ASP A 131 3.30 21.24 2.03
N ALA A 132 4.06 20.25 2.51
CA ALA A 132 5.05 19.55 1.71
C ALA A 132 4.41 18.83 0.51
N VAL A 133 3.31 18.11 0.71
CA VAL A 133 2.59 17.46 -0.40
C VAL A 133 2.10 18.48 -1.42
N ARG A 134 1.49 19.59 -0.97
CA ARG A 134 1.04 20.66 -1.89
C ARG A 134 2.20 21.29 -2.64
N ALA A 135 3.36 21.49 -1.99
CA ALA A 135 4.55 22.04 -2.62
C ALA A 135 5.06 21.13 -3.74
N GLN A 136 5.21 19.84 -3.44
CA GLN A 136 5.68 18.85 -4.43
C GLN A 136 4.72 18.71 -5.62
N TYR A 137 3.41 18.75 -5.40
CA TYR A 137 2.44 18.74 -6.49
C TYR A 137 2.58 19.97 -7.42
N ARG A 138 2.81 21.16 -6.84
CA ARG A 138 3.08 22.36 -7.66
C ARG A 138 4.37 22.24 -8.47
N GLU A 139 5.42 21.73 -7.84
CA GLU A 139 6.73 21.55 -8.48
C GLU A 139 6.64 20.58 -9.67
N HIS A 140 5.86 19.52 -9.55
CA HIS A 140 5.65 18.53 -10.63
C HIS A 140 4.57 18.96 -11.65
N GLY A 141 3.90 20.08 -11.44
CA GLY A 141 2.83 20.54 -12.32
C GLY A 141 1.55 19.70 -12.23
N PHE A 142 1.36 18.96 -11.14
CA PHE A 142 0.15 18.15 -10.92
C PHE A 142 -1.02 19.01 -10.48
N THR A 143 -2.23 18.52 -10.73
CA THR A 143 -3.45 19.11 -10.19
C THR A 143 -3.41 19.14 -8.66
N ALA A 144 -3.75 20.27 -8.05
CA ALA A 144 -3.72 20.44 -6.61
C ALA A 144 -4.49 19.31 -5.88
N PRO A 145 -3.88 18.63 -4.90
CA PRO A 145 -4.53 17.54 -4.19
C PRO A 145 -5.56 18.08 -3.20
N LYS A 146 -6.66 17.36 -3.01
CA LYS A 146 -7.55 17.55 -1.86
C LYS A 146 -6.98 16.78 -0.68
N ILE A 147 -6.67 17.48 0.41
CA ILE A 147 -6.09 16.87 1.61
C ILE A 147 -7.04 17.07 2.78
N HIS A 148 -7.31 15.98 3.49
CA HIS A 148 -8.20 15.95 4.65
C HIS A 148 -7.44 15.39 5.85
N GLY A 149 -7.43 16.13 6.95
CA GLY A 149 -7.06 15.59 8.26
C GLY A 149 -8.22 14.77 8.80
N VAL A 150 -7.96 13.53 9.18
CA VAL A 150 -8.96 12.63 9.76
C VAL A 150 -8.40 11.96 11.00
N THR A 151 -9.25 11.70 11.98
CA THR A 151 -8.93 10.84 13.13
C THR A 151 -9.76 9.55 13.03
N PRO A 152 -9.19 8.41 13.46
CA PRO A 152 -9.95 7.17 13.48
C PRO A 152 -11.24 7.32 14.29
N GLY A 153 -12.36 6.93 13.68
CA GLY A 153 -13.65 6.88 14.37
C GLY A 153 -13.74 5.64 15.28
N ARG A 154 -14.90 5.51 15.96
CA ARG A 154 -15.20 4.27 16.67
C ARG A 154 -15.36 3.12 15.68
N SER A 155 -15.07 1.91 16.15
CA SER A 155 -15.34 0.70 15.35
C SER A 155 -16.80 0.65 14.90
N GLY A 156 -17.04 0.14 13.70
CA GLY A 156 -18.39 -0.09 13.21
C GLY A 156 -19.15 -1.01 14.19
N ALA A 157 -20.37 -0.61 14.55
CA ALA A 157 -21.24 -1.40 15.40
C ALA A 157 -22.63 -1.49 14.78
N ARG A 158 -23.34 -2.57 15.04
CA ARG A 158 -24.74 -2.70 14.66
C ARG A 158 -25.57 -1.71 15.50
N VAL A 159 -26.28 -0.84 14.81
CA VAL A 159 -27.27 0.04 15.50
C VAL A 159 -28.49 -0.83 15.75
N SER A 160 -28.80 -1.08 17.01
CA SER A 160 -30.02 -1.77 17.46
C SER A 160 -31.18 -0.78 17.48
#